data_fe187c55a41af794396b0e4b48bc589a
#
_entry.id   fe187c55a41af794396b0e4b48bc589a
#
_cell.length_a   1.000
_cell.length_b   1.000
_cell.length_c   1.000
_cell.angle_alpha   90.00
_cell.angle_beta   90.00
_cell.angle_gamma   90.00
#
_symmetry.space_group_name_H-M   'P 1'
#
loop_
_entity.id
_entity.type
_entity.pdbx_description
1 polymer ?
#
loop_
_entity_poly.entity_id
_entity_poly.type
_entity_poly.pdbx_seq_one_letter_code
_entity_poly.pdbx_strand_id
1 'polypeptide(L)'
;MPKITSEFAFEEHVEQVLLSNNGFVPAKQEAYDKGLCLYPKTVIEFIRATQPTKWRDYVSLIGDKDTATQNLLKRVKDVVDKEGTLHALRKGIDIHGGGHFDLCYFEPTSPAAEESRRLYQENLLQVQRQLKFSEVDEKSLDMAISINGLPIFTIELKNQLTGQDVRHAIKQYKETRDPKEPLFRFRRCLAHFAVDNELTYVTTELAGSKSYFLPFNRGDAGGAGNEPSKTGYATGYLWEEVWQKPRVLDLIQRFIRVVDQLDDKGKKTGRQLQIFPRFHQLSCVRDLAEDAKKNGAGRRYLNQHSAGSGKTNCIAWLANSLATLHGTGGKPVFSTVIVISDRRVIDKQLQRTLEQVIETKGMLVNISSDDGMTSKDLKEALENGKRIIVCTLQKFGVIADSMAKLAGETFGVIIDEAHSSQAGESAKAVQKVLSYGSMEDKDKDEATVEELIAEELKRRGPQKNVSYFAFTATPKPQTLQ
;
A
#
# COMPACT_ATOMS: atom_id res chain seq x y z
N MET A 1 -2.67 36.28 3.63
CA MET A 1 -2.06 35.05 4.12
C MET A 1 -0.87 35.42 5.00
N PRO A 2 -0.71 34.87 6.22
CA PRO A 2 0.48 35.12 7.00
C PRO A 2 1.70 34.66 6.20
N LYS A 3 2.71 35.52 6.07
CA LYS A 3 4.01 35.14 5.49
C LYS A 3 4.65 34.14 6.44
N ILE A 4 4.59 32.85 6.12
CA ILE A 4 5.24 31.77 6.87
C ILE A 4 6.72 31.87 6.55
N THR A 5 7.43 32.65 7.34
CA THR A 5 8.84 33.03 7.09
C THR A 5 9.83 32.22 7.91
N SER A 6 9.37 31.30 8.76
CA SER A 6 10.22 30.47 9.61
C SER A 6 9.87 28.98 9.50
N GLU A 7 10.81 28.12 9.81
CA GLU A 7 10.61 26.66 9.92
C GLU A 7 9.56 26.35 11.00
N PHE A 8 9.60 27.03 12.13
CA PHE A 8 8.61 26.91 13.20
C PHE A 8 7.17 27.20 12.74
N ALA A 9 6.95 28.25 11.93
CA ALA A 9 5.63 28.58 11.38
C ALA A 9 5.15 27.53 10.37
N PHE A 10 6.07 26.86 9.66
CA PHE A 10 5.74 25.76 8.77
C PHE A 10 5.29 24.51 9.58
N GLU A 11 6.04 24.12 10.63
CA GLU A 11 5.64 23.05 11.55
C GLU A 11 4.26 23.33 12.17
N GLU A 12 4.02 24.58 12.63
CA GLU A 12 2.74 24.97 13.23
C GLU A 12 1.58 24.84 12.25
N HIS A 13 1.80 25.27 10.99
CA HIS A 13 0.79 25.13 9.95
C HIS A 13 0.42 23.65 9.70
N VAL A 14 1.43 22.78 9.55
CA VAL A 14 1.19 21.34 9.33
C VAL A 14 0.43 20.74 10.51
N GLU A 15 0.86 21.04 11.74
CA GLU A 15 0.17 20.58 12.95
C GLU A 15 -1.29 21.06 12.99
N GLN A 16 -1.56 22.33 12.74
CA GLN A 16 -2.91 22.90 12.77
C GLN A 16 -3.83 22.22 11.76
N VAL A 17 -3.36 21.93 10.55
CA VAL A 17 -4.17 21.22 9.54
C VAL A 17 -4.46 19.78 9.98
N LEU A 18 -3.47 19.06 10.52
CA LEU A 18 -3.66 17.70 11.02
C LEU A 18 -4.68 17.66 12.17
N LEU A 19 -4.61 18.61 13.10
CA LEU A 19 -5.51 18.69 14.25
C LEU A 19 -6.93 19.10 13.87
N SER A 20 -7.09 20.05 12.94
CA SER A 20 -8.41 20.61 12.61
C SER A 20 -9.20 19.76 11.63
N ASN A 21 -8.56 19.13 10.66
CA ASN A 21 -9.26 18.48 9.54
C ASN A 21 -9.12 16.96 9.50
N ASN A 22 -8.11 16.39 10.17
CA ASN A 22 -7.70 15.00 9.91
C ASN A 22 -7.91 14.05 11.10
N GLY A 23 -8.53 14.51 12.19
CA GLY A 23 -8.85 13.69 13.35
C GLY A 23 -7.61 13.29 14.18
N PHE A 24 -6.55 14.10 14.12
CA PHE A 24 -5.40 13.95 15.00
C PHE A 24 -5.63 14.63 16.34
N VAL A 25 -4.90 14.18 17.34
CA VAL A 25 -4.77 14.88 18.62
C VAL A 25 -3.31 15.25 18.87
N PRO A 26 -3.04 16.36 19.61
CA PRO A 26 -1.66 16.72 19.92
C PRO A 26 -1.09 15.73 20.94
N ALA A 27 0.15 15.32 20.73
CA ALA A 27 0.92 14.59 21.71
C ALA A 27 1.90 15.53 22.42
N LYS A 28 2.25 15.20 23.67
CA LYS A 28 3.17 15.99 24.50
C LYS A 28 4.44 15.19 24.80
N GLN A 29 5.56 15.90 24.92
CA GLN A 29 6.87 15.30 25.19
C GLN A 29 6.87 14.47 26.51
N GLU A 30 6.18 14.93 27.53
CA GLU A 30 6.11 14.27 28.84
C GLU A 30 5.35 12.93 28.78
N ALA A 31 4.55 12.72 27.75
CA ALA A 31 3.82 11.48 27.51
C ALA A 31 4.64 10.43 26.73
N TYR A 32 5.76 10.85 26.12
CA TYR A 32 6.63 9.98 25.34
C TYR A 32 7.70 9.36 26.20
N ASP A 33 7.77 8.04 26.21
CA ASP A 33 8.83 7.27 26.87
C ASP A 33 9.95 6.97 25.85
N LYS A 34 11.13 7.58 26.08
CA LYS A 34 12.29 7.45 25.18
C LYS A 34 12.84 6.02 25.16
N GLY A 35 12.84 5.31 26.29
CA GLY A 35 13.35 3.94 26.43
C GLY A 35 12.44 2.90 25.78
N LEU A 36 11.12 3.10 25.89
CA LEU A 36 10.12 2.27 25.22
C LEU A 36 9.90 2.71 23.75
N CYS A 37 10.24 3.94 23.40
CA CYS A 37 9.94 4.59 22.13
C CYS A 37 8.44 4.55 21.76
N LEU A 38 7.58 4.88 22.73
CA LEU A 38 6.13 4.91 22.54
C LEU A 38 5.46 5.85 23.55
N TYR A 39 4.16 6.03 23.44
CA TYR A 39 3.33 6.78 24.36
C TYR A 39 2.56 5.80 25.26
N PRO A 40 3.10 5.42 26.45
CA PRO A 40 2.58 4.33 27.27
C PRO A 40 1.10 4.48 27.64
N LYS A 41 0.73 5.69 28.05
CA LYS A 41 -0.65 5.99 28.45
C LYS A 41 -1.61 5.76 27.27
N THR A 42 -1.27 6.23 26.07
CA THR A 42 -2.10 6.07 24.86
C THR A 42 -2.29 4.59 24.49
N VAL A 43 -1.21 3.79 24.55
CA VAL A 43 -1.29 2.34 24.29
C VAL A 43 -2.29 1.66 25.23
N ILE A 44 -2.17 1.95 26.53
CA ILE A 44 -3.04 1.33 27.54
C ILE A 44 -4.48 1.81 27.43
N GLU A 45 -4.71 3.09 27.16
CA GLU A 45 -6.05 3.65 26.96
C GLU A 45 -6.73 3.03 25.75
N PHE A 46 -6.00 2.89 24.62
CA PHE A 46 -6.51 2.22 23.42
C PHE A 46 -6.94 0.77 23.71
N ILE A 47 -6.08 -0.01 24.39
CA ILE A 47 -6.40 -1.42 24.73
C ILE A 47 -7.61 -1.49 25.66
N ARG A 48 -7.70 -0.60 26.65
CA ARG A 48 -8.84 -0.57 27.58
C ARG A 48 -10.15 -0.17 26.90
N ALA A 49 -10.11 0.74 25.95
CA ALA A 49 -11.27 1.18 25.20
C ALA A 49 -11.78 0.11 24.21
N THR A 50 -10.87 -0.60 23.58
CA THR A 50 -11.20 -1.56 22.51
C THR A 50 -11.32 -3.00 22.98
N GLN A 51 -10.64 -3.38 24.08
CA GLN A 51 -10.58 -4.76 24.57
C GLN A 51 -10.74 -4.83 26.11
N PRO A 52 -11.80 -4.22 26.67
CA PRO A 52 -11.94 -4.05 28.12
C PRO A 52 -12.01 -5.38 28.89
N THR A 53 -12.64 -6.40 28.33
CA THR A 53 -12.74 -7.74 28.95
C THR A 53 -11.38 -8.41 29.01
N LYS A 54 -10.67 -8.47 27.88
CA LYS A 54 -9.31 -9.05 27.82
C LYS A 54 -8.35 -8.35 28.78
N TRP A 55 -8.43 -7.01 28.83
CA TRP A 55 -7.60 -6.24 29.76
C TRP A 55 -7.89 -6.57 31.21
N ARG A 56 -9.16 -6.61 31.62
CA ARG A 56 -9.58 -6.94 32.97
C ARG A 56 -9.13 -8.35 33.36
N ASP A 57 -9.32 -9.33 32.48
CA ASP A 57 -8.95 -10.71 32.72
C ASP A 57 -7.42 -10.85 32.86
N TYR A 58 -6.65 -10.12 32.07
CA TYR A 58 -5.19 -10.07 32.15
C TYR A 58 -4.72 -9.42 33.50
N VAL A 59 -5.32 -8.28 33.88
CA VAL A 59 -5.03 -7.67 35.22
C VAL A 59 -5.34 -8.62 36.34
N SER A 60 -6.47 -9.34 36.28
CA SER A 60 -6.84 -10.34 37.28
C SER A 60 -5.86 -11.51 37.37
N LEU A 61 -5.34 -11.95 36.21
CA LEU A 61 -4.33 -13.01 36.14
C LEU A 61 -3.00 -12.60 36.80
N ILE A 62 -2.58 -11.35 36.59
CA ILE A 62 -1.33 -10.81 37.15
C ILE A 62 -1.50 -10.44 38.65
N GLY A 63 -2.73 -10.09 39.04
CA GLY A 63 -3.06 -9.70 40.43
C GLY A 63 -2.73 -8.24 40.77
N ASP A 64 -1.97 -7.53 39.91
CA ASP A 64 -1.62 -6.12 40.08
C ASP A 64 -1.69 -5.37 38.73
N LYS A 65 -2.39 -4.24 38.71
CA LYS A 65 -2.62 -3.45 37.52
C LYS A 65 -1.36 -2.78 36.98
N ASP A 66 -0.49 -2.29 37.86
CA ASP A 66 0.71 -1.58 37.43
C ASP A 66 1.72 -2.56 36.84
N THR A 67 1.89 -3.72 37.45
CA THR A 67 2.69 -4.83 36.92
C THR A 67 2.13 -5.32 35.57
N ALA A 68 0.81 -5.49 35.46
CA ALA A 68 0.18 -5.86 34.19
C ALA A 68 0.44 -4.82 33.09
N THR A 69 0.36 -3.53 33.43
CA THR A 69 0.66 -2.41 32.52
C THR A 69 2.11 -2.46 32.06
N GLN A 70 3.07 -2.59 32.99
CA GLN A 70 4.50 -2.66 32.64
C GLN A 70 4.83 -3.87 31.77
N ASN A 71 4.29 -5.03 32.09
CA ASN A 71 4.48 -6.27 31.33
C ASN A 71 3.93 -6.14 29.91
N LEU A 72 2.74 -5.55 29.74
CA LEU A 72 2.14 -5.33 28.43
C LEU A 72 2.98 -4.37 27.60
N LEU A 73 3.38 -3.21 28.15
CA LEU A 73 4.21 -2.22 27.46
C LEU A 73 5.57 -2.79 27.04
N LYS A 74 6.21 -3.55 27.94
CA LYS A 74 7.44 -4.27 27.63
C LYS A 74 7.22 -5.25 26.47
N ARG A 75 6.13 -6.00 26.49
CA ARG A 75 5.80 -6.93 25.43
C ARG A 75 5.56 -6.23 24.09
N VAL A 76 4.85 -5.07 24.07
CA VAL A 76 4.71 -4.23 22.88
C VAL A 76 6.08 -3.85 22.33
N LYS A 77 6.97 -3.33 23.19
CA LYS A 77 8.35 -2.98 22.82
C LYS A 77 9.09 -4.17 22.21
N ASP A 78 9.07 -5.32 22.89
CA ASP A 78 9.79 -6.53 22.44
C ASP A 78 9.30 -7.00 21.05
N VAL A 79 7.99 -6.99 20.82
CA VAL A 79 7.42 -7.34 19.51
C VAL A 79 7.82 -6.31 18.44
N VAL A 80 7.74 -5.02 18.75
CA VAL A 80 8.13 -3.97 17.82
C VAL A 80 9.64 -4.03 17.50
N ASP A 81 10.49 -4.27 18.49
CA ASP A 81 11.94 -4.38 18.28
C ASP A 81 12.31 -5.61 17.45
N LYS A 82 11.59 -6.72 17.60
CA LYS A 82 11.85 -7.98 16.90
C LYS A 82 11.19 -8.06 15.52
N GLU A 83 9.90 -7.77 15.46
CA GLU A 83 9.07 -7.99 14.27
C GLU A 83 8.74 -6.69 13.50
N GLY A 84 8.92 -5.53 14.14
CA GLY A 84 8.63 -4.20 13.59
C GLY A 84 7.22 -3.69 13.91
N THR A 85 7.07 -2.37 13.81
CA THR A 85 5.80 -1.68 14.09
C THR A 85 4.67 -2.11 13.15
N LEU A 86 4.97 -2.33 11.86
CA LEU A 86 3.96 -2.82 10.90
C LEU A 86 3.35 -4.15 11.35
N HIS A 87 4.19 -5.09 11.79
CA HIS A 87 3.73 -6.38 12.31
C HIS A 87 2.86 -6.19 13.55
N ALA A 88 3.33 -5.42 14.52
CA ALA A 88 2.59 -5.15 15.75
C ALA A 88 1.21 -4.52 15.49
N LEU A 89 1.12 -3.57 14.55
CA LEU A 89 -0.16 -2.95 14.17
C LEU A 89 -1.09 -3.90 13.43
N ARG A 90 -0.57 -4.79 12.56
CA ARG A 90 -1.39 -5.70 11.76
C ARG A 90 -1.78 -6.99 12.47
N LYS A 91 -0.90 -7.48 13.33
CA LYS A 91 -1.03 -8.81 13.95
C LYS A 91 -1.20 -8.74 15.46
N GLY A 92 -1.15 -7.54 16.07
CA GLY A 92 -1.23 -7.41 17.51
C GLY A 92 -0.04 -8.04 18.24
N ILE A 93 -0.25 -8.35 19.51
CA ILE A 93 0.73 -9.00 20.39
C ILE A 93 0.10 -10.15 21.16
N ASP A 94 0.85 -11.24 21.34
CA ASP A 94 0.49 -12.34 22.23
C ASP A 94 1.23 -12.19 23.56
N ILE A 95 0.50 -12.29 24.67
CA ILE A 95 1.04 -12.27 26.01
C ILE A 95 0.86 -13.66 26.63
N HIS A 96 1.94 -14.21 27.15
CA HIS A 96 1.89 -15.53 27.78
C HIS A 96 0.86 -15.54 28.93
N GLY A 97 -0.12 -16.44 28.85
CA GLY A 97 -1.23 -16.52 29.79
C GLY A 97 -2.28 -15.39 29.68
N GLY A 98 -1.96 -14.26 29.00
CA GLY A 98 -2.85 -13.10 28.86
C GLY A 98 -3.64 -13.05 27.54
N GLY A 99 -3.34 -13.95 26.59
CA GLY A 99 -4.01 -14.00 25.30
C GLY A 99 -3.48 -12.97 24.31
N HIS A 100 -4.29 -12.69 23.31
CA HIS A 100 -3.97 -11.80 22.17
C HIS A 100 -4.57 -10.41 22.37
N PHE A 101 -3.76 -9.35 22.11
CA PHE A 101 -4.18 -7.95 22.10
C PHE A 101 -3.91 -7.32 20.75
N ASP A 102 -4.96 -6.76 20.14
CA ASP A 102 -4.86 -5.97 18.93
C ASP A 102 -4.34 -4.56 19.24
N LEU A 103 -3.44 -4.04 18.39
CA LEU A 103 -2.88 -2.69 18.56
C LEU A 103 -3.42 -1.68 17.52
N CYS A 104 -4.20 -2.15 16.54
CA CYS A 104 -4.84 -1.31 15.53
C CYS A 104 -6.01 -2.07 14.90
N TYR A 105 -7.03 -1.33 14.50
CA TYR A 105 -8.18 -1.86 13.76
C TYR A 105 -8.28 -1.20 12.39
N PHE A 106 -8.60 -1.98 11.37
CA PHE A 106 -8.70 -1.51 9.99
C PHE A 106 -10.14 -1.41 9.53
N GLU A 107 -10.34 -0.65 8.44
CA GLU A 107 -11.67 -0.48 7.87
C GLU A 107 -12.27 -1.85 7.50
N PRO A 108 -13.45 -2.20 8.05
CA PRO A 108 -14.07 -3.46 7.73
C PRO A 108 -14.59 -3.47 6.29
N THR A 109 -14.45 -4.59 5.62
CA THR A 109 -14.93 -4.78 4.24
C THR A 109 -16.44 -4.88 4.16
N SER A 110 -17.11 -5.34 5.23
CA SER A 110 -18.57 -5.47 5.29
C SER A 110 -19.23 -4.29 5.97
N PRO A 111 -20.23 -3.64 5.36
CA PRO A 111 -21.03 -2.59 6.00
C PRO A 111 -21.82 -3.07 7.23
N ALA A 112 -22.11 -4.37 7.33
CA ALA A 112 -22.86 -4.96 8.44
C ALA A 112 -22.02 -5.19 9.70
N ALA A 113 -20.71 -4.96 9.67
CA ALA A 113 -19.81 -5.18 10.81
C ALA A 113 -19.77 -3.93 11.72
N GLU A 114 -20.83 -3.66 12.46
CA GLU A 114 -20.96 -2.47 13.33
C GLU A 114 -19.84 -2.41 14.38
N GLU A 115 -19.56 -3.51 15.07
CA GLU A 115 -18.51 -3.56 16.09
C GLU A 115 -17.11 -3.32 15.48
N SER A 116 -16.82 -3.92 14.33
CA SER A 116 -15.54 -3.66 13.63
C SER A 116 -15.41 -2.19 13.21
N ARG A 117 -16.51 -1.54 12.85
CA ARG A 117 -16.54 -0.12 12.50
C ARG A 117 -16.32 0.75 13.72
N ARG A 118 -16.97 0.41 14.85
CA ARG A 118 -16.74 1.09 16.13
C ARG A 118 -15.25 0.99 16.52
N LEU A 119 -14.67 -0.22 16.50
CA LEU A 119 -13.26 -0.44 16.80
C LEU A 119 -12.32 0.32 15.87
N TYR A 120 -12.65 0.38 14.58
CA TYR A 120 -11.90 1.21 13.61
C TYR A 120 -11.89 2.69 14.00
N GLN A 121 -12.99 3.24 14.50
CA GLN A 121 -13.09 4.63 14.92
C GLN A 121 -12.23 4.92 16.17
N GLU A 122 -12.01 3.93 17.03
CA GLU A 122 -11.20 4.07 18.25
C GLU A 122 -9.70 4.27 17.96
N ASN A 123 -9.21 4.01 16.72
CA ASN A 123 -7.81 4.32 16.42
C ASN A 123 -7.55 5.81 16.64
N LEU A 124 -6.46 6.11 17.34
CA LEU A 124 -6.04 7.46 17.70
C LEU A 124 -4.73 7.81 16.98
N LEU A 125 -4.78 8.80 16.09
CA LEU A 125 -3.59 9.38 15.51
C LEU A 125 -3.16 10.60 16.34
N GLN A 126 -1.86 10.70 16.57
CA GLN A 126 -1.26 11.80 17.32
C GLN A 126 -0.16 12.44 16.49
N VAL A 127 -0.03 13.75 16.61
CA VAL A 127 1.10 14.52 16.07
C VAL A 127 1.84 15.18 17.21
N GLN A 128 3.17 15.13 17.17
CA GLN A 128 4.04 15.83 18.11
C GLN A 128 5.07 16.62 17.33
N ARG A 129 5.22 17.90 17.67
CA ARG A 129 6.32 18.76 17.21
C ARG A 129 7.50 18.61 18.17
N GLN A 130 8.71 18.84 17.64
CA GLN A 130 9.95 18.88 18.39
C GLN A 130 10.12 17.66 19.35
N LEU A 131 9.87 16.43 18.81
CA LEU A 131 9.99 15.21 19.57
C LEU A 131 11.46 14.96 19.98
N LYS A 132 11.77 15.07 21.26
CA LYS A 132 13.05 14.64 21.84
C LYS A 132 13.04 13.12 21.98
N PHE A 133 13.76 12.43 21.13
CA PHE A 133 13.69 10.98 20.99
C PHE A 133 14.82 10.22 21.69
N SER A 134 15.98 10.86 21.90
CA SER A 134 17.17 10.22 22.45
C SER A 134 17.18 10.24 24.00
N GLU A 135 17.69 9.17 24.59
CA GLU A 135 17.99 9.12 26.02
C GLU A 135 19.35 9.78 26.34
N VAL A 136 20.19 10.00 25.31
CA VAL A 136 21.59 10.40 25.45
C VAL A 136 21.76 11.90 25.20
N ASP A 137 20.96 12.48 24.31
CA ASP A 137 21.06 13.89 23.95
C ASP A 137 19.67 14.57 23.84
N GLU A 138 19.68 15.90 23.68
CA GLU A 138 18.47 16.72 23.58
C GLU A 138 18.04 17.00 22.13
N LYS A 139 18.55 16.24 21.16
CA LYS A 139 18.13 16.37 19.78
C LYS A 139 16.65 16.06 19.60
N SER A 140 16.00 16.85 18.79
CA SER A 140 14.58 16.67 18.45
C SER A 140 14.39 16.44 16.96
N LEU A 141 13.30 15.75 16.63
CA LEU A 141 12.70 15.72 15.31
C LEU A 141 11.74 16.89 15.18
N ASP A 142 11.64 17.48 13.99
CA ASP A 142 10.71 18.58 13.77
C ASP A 142 9.27 18.11 14.01
N MET A 143 8.89 16.93 13.49
CA MET A 143 7.58 16.31 13.78
C MET A 143 7.65 14.78 13.81
N ALA A 144 6.72 14.19 14.57
CA ALA A 144 6.44 12.76 14.57
C ALA A 144 4.93 12.49 14.55
N ILE A 145 4.53 11.45 13.83
CA ILE A 145 3.16 10.95 13.81
C ILE A 145 3.14 9.57 14.46
N SER A 146 2.19 9.35 15.37
CA SER A 146 1.96 8.05 16.02
C SER A 146 0.51 7.59 15.85
N ILE A 147 0.31 6.28 15.95
CA ILE A 147 -1.02 5.64 16.00
C ILE A 147 -1.11 4.77 17.24
N ASN A 148 -2.16 4.98 18.02
CA ASN A 148 -2.44 4.22 19.24
C ASN A 148 -1.22 4.16 20.20
N GLY A 149 -0.42 5.25 20.20
CA GLY A 149 0.79 5.38 21.00
C GLY A 149 2.07 4.84 20.37
N LEU A 150 2.05 4.26 19.17
CA LEU A 150 3.24 3.78 18.44
C LEU A 150 3.65 4.80 17.38
N PRO A 151 4.87 5.36 17.41
CA PRO A 151 5.40 6.21 16.35
C PRO A 151 5.45 5.44 15.03
N ILE A 152 4.93 6.06 13.96
CA ILE A 152 4.89 5.48 12.62
C ILE A 152 5.66 6.29 11.59
N PHE A 153 5.63 7.61 11.67
CA PHE A 153 6.37 8.49 10.76
C PHE A 153 7.21 9.48 11.54
N THR A 154 8.42 9.74 11.07
CA THR A 154 9.26 10.86 11.48
C THR A 154 9.39 11.83 10.33
N ILE A 155 9.47 13.12 10.62
CA ILE A 155 9.41 14.18 9.62
C ILE A 155 10.44 15.26 9.99
N GLU A 156 11.32 15.61 9.03
CA GLU A 156 12.20 16.76 9.08
C GLU A 156 11.69 17.77 8.06
N LEU A 157 11.41 18.97 8.52
CA LEU A 157 10.83 20.06 7.74
C LEU A 157 11.89 21.14 7.49
N LYS A 158 11.94 21.66 6.27
CA LYS A 158 12.78 22.80 5.92
C LYS A 158 11.99 23.85 5.16
N ASN A 159 12.34 25.11 5.33
CA ASN A 159 11.66 26.19 4.67
C ASN A 159 12.62 26.92 3.74
N GLN A 160 12.37 26.89 2.44
CA GLN A 160 13.23 27.54 1.43
C GLN A 160 13.37 29.04 1.65
N LEU A 161 12.40 29.71 2.28
CA LEU A 161 12.48 31.13 2.63
C LEU A 161 13.58 31.43 3.67
N THR A 162 14.05 30.39 4.39
CA THR A 162 15.18 30.48 5.32
C THR A 162 16.53 30.10 4.69
N GLY A 163 16.53 29.79 3.38
CA GLY A 163 17.72 29.30 2.67
C GLY A 163 17.98 27.78 2.86
N GLN A 164 17.07 27.05 3.47
CA GLN A 164 17.17 25.61 3.65
C GLN A 164 16.10 24.89 2.83
N ASP A 165 16.50 23.82 2.16
CA ASP A 165 15.64 23.01 1.30
C ASP A 165 15.58 21.52 1.76
N VAL A 166 14.87 20.70 1.03
CA VAL A 166 14.71 19.27 1.31
C VAL A 166 16.04 18.52 1.39
N ARG A 167 17.10 18.99 0.69
CA ARG A 167 18.43 18.37 0.76
C ARG A 167 19.05 18.54 2.15
N HIS A 168 18.75 19.62 2.84
CA HIS A 168 19.16 19.84 4.23
C HIS A 168 18.44 18.89 5.19
N ALA A 169 17.15 18.63 4.99
CA ALA A 169 16.40 17.63 5.75
C ALA A 169 16.97 16.22 5.53
N ILE A 170 17.26 15.84 4.27
CA ILE A 170 17.91 14.56 3.94
C ILE A 170 19.30 14.47 4.59
N LYS A 171 20.09 15.54 4.55
CA LYS A 171 21.42 15.61 5.18
C LYS A 171 21.30 15.43 6.69
N GLN A 172 20.31 16.06 7.33
CA GLN A 172 20.03 15.93 8.76
C GLN A 172 19.78 14.47 9.14
N TYR A 173 18.94 13.73 8.38
CA TYR A 173 18.75 12.28 8.58
C TYR A 173 20.02 11.47 8.40
N LYS A 174 20.87 11.81 7.43
CA LYS A 174 22.09 11.07 7.12
C LYS A 174 23.22 11.29 8.13
N GLU A 175 23.32 12.48 8.70
CA GLU A 175 24.48 12.88 9.48
C GLU A 175 24.18 12.99 10.98
N THR A 176 22.94 13.33 11.35
CA THR A 176 22.61 13.66 12.74
C THR A 176 21.60 12.72 13.41
N ARG A 177 20.96 11.85 12.64
CA ARG A 177 20.02 10.83 13.15
C ARG A 177 20.72 9.47 13.17
N ASP A 178 21.25 9.07 14.34
CA ASP A 178 21.97 7.79 14.46
C ASP A 178 20.99 6.62 14.25
N PRO A 179 21.23 5.73 13.26
CA PRO A 179 20.40 4.55 13.04
C PRO A 179 20.38 3.57 14.23
N LYS A 180 21.29 3.72 15.20
CA LYS A 180 21.32 2.89 16.41
C LYS A 180 20.33 3.35 17.47
N GLU A 181 19.90 4.62 17.41
CA GLU A 181 18.85 5.13 18.28
C GLU A 181 17.58 4.27 18.16
N PRO A 182 16.92 3.90 19.26
CA PRO A 182 15.78 3.00 19.25
C PRO A 182 14.69 3.40 18.23
N LEU A 183 14.38 4.70 18.11
CA LEU A 183 13.36 5.22 17.19
C LEU A 183 13.73 5.03 15.71
N PHE A 184 15.01 5.00 15.36
CA PHE A 184 15.51 4.93 13.98
C PHE A 184 15.95 3.54 13.54
N ARG A 185 15.87 2.55 14.42
CA ARG A 185 16.16 1.16 14.04
C ARG A 185 15.23 0.72 12.93
N PHE A 186 15.77 -0.11 12.02
CA PHE A 186 14.98 -0.66 10.92
C PHE A 186 13.66 -1.27 11.38
N ARG A 187 12.55 -0.91 10.69
CA ARG A 187 11.16 -1.30 10.99
C ARG A 187 10.55 -0.71 12.26
N ARG A 188 11.28 0.16 13.00
CA ARG A 188 10.71 0.84 14.17
C ARG A 188 9.69 1.90 13.74
N CYS A 189 9.99 2.68 12.71
CA CYS A 189 9.04 3.54 12.01
C CYS A 189 8.70 2.97 10.64
N LEU A 190 7.54 3.34 10.12
CA LEU A 190 7.09 2.89 8.80
C LEU A 190 7.75 3.70 7.69
N ALA A 191 8.03 4.98 7.94
CA ALA A 191 8.74 5.85 7.01
C ALA A 191 9.34 7.08 7.71
N HIS A 192 10.35 7.66 7.07
CA HIS A 192 11.02 8.90 7.47
C HIS A 192 10.90 9.88 6.30
N PHE A 193 10.27 11.04 6.54
CA PHE A 193 9.98 12.05 5.54
C PHE A 193 10.91 13.23 5.67
N ALA A 194 11.55 13.62 4.57
CA ALA A 194 12.26 14.87 4.40
C ALA A 194 11.40 15.78 3.51
N VAL A 195 11.01 16.96 4.01
CA VAL A 195 10.00 17.81 3.38
C VAL A 195 10.46 19.27 3.39
N ASP A 196 10.26 19.98 2.29
CA ASP A 196 10.26 21.43 2.26
C ASP A 196 8.93 21.96 1.67
N ASN A 197 8.87 23.24 1.37
CA ASN A 197 7.68 23.86 0.80
C ASN A 197 7.29 23.30 -0.57
N GLU A 198 8.24 22.73 -1.32
CA GLU A 198 8.07 22.33 -2.71
C GLU A 198 8.23 20.82 -2.92
N LEU A 199 9.13 20.15 -2.20
CA LEU A 199 9.52 18.77 -2.46
C LEU A 199 9.43 17.89 -1.22
N THR A 200 9.13 16.61 -1.47
CA THR A 200 9.09 15.56 -0.47
C THR A 200 9.92 14.37 -0.90
N TYR A 201 10.71 13.86 0.03
CA TYR A 201 11.43 12.59 -0.11
C TYR A 201 11.14 11.68 1.09
N VAL A 202 11.16 10.38 0.84
CA VAL A 202 10.85 9.37 1.86
C VAL A 202 11.88 8.24 1.84
N THR A 203 12.20 7.73 3.02
CA THR A 203 12.96 6.49 3.19
C THR A 203 12.29 5.60 4.23
N THR A 204 12.51 4.30 4.15
CA THR A 204 12.04 3.32 5.13
C THR A 204 13.16 2.75 6.00
N GLU A 205 14.40 3.14 5.71
CA GLU A 205 15.58 2.70 6.45
C GLU A 205 16.60 3.83 6.54
N LEU A 206 17.01 4.15 7.76
CA LEU A 206 18.14 5.02 8.03
C LEU A 206 19.41 4.17 8.18
N ALA A 207 20.42 4.49 7.40
CA ALA A 207 21.72 3.78 7.34
C ALA A 207 22.88 4.80 7.34
N GLY A 208 22.71 5.94 8.04
CA GLY A 208 23.64 7.04 8.03
C GLY A 208 23.83 7.61 6.61
N SER A 209 25.05 7.84 6.19
CA SER A 209 25.36 8.37 4.84
C SER A 209 24.84 7.49 3.68
N LYS A 210 24.59 6.21 3.93
CA LYS A 210 24.04 5.26 2.96
C LYS A 210 22.52 5.26 2.88
N SER A 211 21.83 6.06 3.70
CA SER A 211 20.36 6.18 3.63
C SER A 211 19.93 6.64 2.23
N TYR A 212 18.96 5.95 1.66
CA TYR A 212 18.48 6.22 0.32
C TYR A 212 17.06 6.78 0.37
N PHE A 213 16.90 8.01 -0.08
CA PHE A 213 15.63 8.72 -0.10
C PHE A 213 15.05 8.72 -1.52
N LEU A 214 13.80 8.32 -1.64
CA LEU A 214 13.04 8.33 -2.89
C LEU A 214 12.11 9.54 -2.93
N PRO A 215 11.93 10.17 -4.11
CA PRO A 215 10.95 11.24 -4.26
C PRO A 215 9.54 10.70 -4.02
N PHE A 216 8.74 11.49 -3.29
CA PHE A 216 7.34 11.21 -3.01
C PHE A 216 6.48 12.41 -3.46
N ASN A 217 6.67 12.88 -4.69
CA ASN A 217 6.04 14.04 -5.28
C ASN A 217 4.91 13.64 -6.24
N ARG A 218 3.91 14.52 -6.38
CA ARG A 218 2.76 14.33 -7.27
C ARG A 218 3.14 14.35 -8.75
N GLY A 219 4.13 15.15 -9.11
CA GLY A 219 4.46 15.56 -10.46
C GLY A 219 3.93 16.94 -10.78
N ASP A 220 4.54 17.59 -11.77
CA ASP A 220 4.13 18.89 -12.31
C ASP A 220 4.09 18.79 -13.83
N ALA A 221 2.92 19.00 -14.43
CA ALA A 221 2.67 18.95 -15.88
C ALA A 221 3.33 17.75 -16.58
N GLY A 222 3.33 16.57 -15.95
CA GLY A 222 3.98 15.35 -16.44
C GLY A 222 5.48 15.25 -16.13
N GLY A 223 6.06 16.22 -15.43
CA GLY A 223 7.44 16.26 -14.95
C GLY A 223 7.60 15.89 -13.48
N ALA A 224 8.81 16.11 -12.97
CA ALA A 224 9.13 15.91 -11.54
C ALA A 224 8.69 17.13 -10.72
N GLY A 225 8.51 16.93 -9.42
CA GLY A 225 8.13 17.98 -8.49
C GLY A 225 6.68 17.93 -8.07
N ASN A 226 6.11 19.05 -7.69
CA ASN A 226 4.71 19.23 -7.32
C ASN A 226 4.17 20.50 -7.96
N GLU A 227 2.92 20.47 -8.41
CA GLU A 227 2.23 21.69 -8.84
C GLU A 227 2.11 22.69 -7.68
N PRO A 228 2.20 24.00 -7.95
CA PRO A 228 2.00 25.02 -6.93
C PRO A 228 0.64 24.85 -6.25
N SER A 229 0.64 24.75 -4.93
CA SER A 229 -0.61 24.62 -4.17
C SER A 229 -1.34 25.96 -4.07
N LYS A 230 -2.68 25.91 -4.08
CA LYS A 230 -3.55 27.06 -3.79
C LYS A 230 -3.38 27.56 -2.35
N THR A 231 -2.92 26.71 -1.44
CA THR A 231 -2.68 27.01 -0.02
C THR A 231 -1.28 27.57 0.26
N GLY A 232 -0.41 27.62 -0.76
CA GLY A 232 0.94 28.16 -0.65
C GLY A 232 2.04 27.14 -0.40
N TYR A 233 1.72 25.84 -0.26
CA TYR A 233 2.68 24.75 -0.12
C TYR A 233 2.44 23.70 -1.20
N ALA A 234 3.40 23.49 -2.08
CA ALA A 234 3.31 22.43 -3.10
C ALA A 234 3.30 21.02 -2.47
N THR A 235 3.84 20.90 -1.24
CA THR A 235 3.82 19.66 -0.43
C THR A 235 2.57 19.50 0.44
N GLY A 236 1.59 20.40 0.34
CA GLY A 236 0.36 20.40 1.15
C GLY A 236 -0.45 19.12 1.10
N TYR A 237 -0.39 18.39 -0.04
CA TYR A 237 -1.06 17.09 -0.20
C TYR A 237 -0.66 16.06 0.87
N LEU A 238 0.52 16.21 1.53
CA LEU A 238 0.92 15.29 2.59
C LEU A 238 -0.06 15.34 3.76
N TRP A 239 -0.31 16.52 4.29
CA TRP A 239 -1.18 16.71 5.45
C TRP A 239 -2.66 16.88 5.08
N GLU A 240 -2.95 17.30 3.86
CA GLU A 240 -4.31 17.46 3.38
C GLU A 240 -4.92 16.13 2.88
N GLU A 241 -4.09 15.16 2.41
CA GLU A 241 -4.58 13.92 1.81
C GLU A 241 -3.88 12.67 2.35
N VAL A 242 -2.52 12.62 2.31
CA VAL A 242 -1.77 11.38 2.59
C VAL A 242 -1.84 11.00 4.06
N TRP A 243 -1.71 11.99 4.95
CA TRP A 243 -1.70 11.77 6.40
C TRP A 243 -3.09 11.88 7.05
N GLN A 244 -4.17 11.90 6.29
CA GLN A 244 -5.51 11.75 6.85
C GLN A 244 -5.68 10.39 7.51
N LYS A 245 -6.41 10.31 8.63
CA LYS A 245 -6.61 9.06 9.40
C LYS A 245 -7.02 7.87 8.54
N PRO A 246 -8.04 7.93 7.66
CA PRO A 246 -8.42 6.81 6.82
C PRO A 246 -7.30 6.39 5.84
N ARG A 247 -6.54 7.38 5.32
CA ARG A 247 -5.47 7.16 4.35
C ARG A 247 -4.22 6.56 5.00
N VAL A 248 -3.88 6.95 6.23
CA VAL A 248 -2.79 6.34 7.01
C VAL A 248 -3.12 4.90 7.37
N LEU A 249 -4.35 4.62 7.81
CA LEU A 249 -4.79 3.27 8.12
C LEU A 249 -4.79 2.36 6.88
N ASP A 250 -5.20 2.89 5.72
CA ASP A 250 -5.14 2.20 4.44
C ASP A 250 -3.69 1.91 3.99
N LEU A 251 -2.76 2.87 4.17
CA LEU A 251 -1.32 2.65 3.95
C LEU A 251 -0.80 1.50 4.79
N ILE A 252 -1.12 1.49 6.08
CA ILE A 252 -0.72 0.43 7.01
C ILE A 252 -1.34 -0.90 6.62
N GLN A 253 -2.62 -0.92 6.26
CA GLN A 253 -3.34 -2.15 5.96
C GLN A 253 -2.90 -2.80 4.65
N ARG A 254 -2.76 -2.02 3.56
CA ARG A 254 -2.70 -2.54 2.19
C ARG A 254 -1.37 -2.31 1.47
N PHE A 255 -0.68 -1.21 1.74
CA PHE A 255 0.44 -0.78 0.90
C PHE A 255 1.81 -1.08 1.49
N ILE A 256 2.05 -0.70 2.74
CA ILE A 256 3.36 -0.93 3.37
C ILE A 256 3.55 -2.42 3.60
N ARG A 257 4.74 -2.94 3.33
CA ARG A 257 5.07 -4.36 3.54
C ARG A 257 6.54 -4.55 3.83
N VAL A 258 6.87 -5.66 4.49
CA VAL A 258 8.24 -6.13 4.69
C VAL A 258 8.46 -7.35 3.81
N VAL A 259 9.53 -7.34 3.01
CA VAL A 259 9.85 -8.40 2.08
C VAL A 259 11.29 -8.85 2.26
N ASP A 260 11.57 -10.12 1.98
CA ASP A 260 12.95 -10.60 1.94
C ASP A 260 13.65 -10.05 0.69
N GLN A 261 14.84 -9.52 0.87
CA GLN A 261 15.69 -9.13 -0.24
C GLN A 261 16.23 -10.37 -0.93
N LEU A 262 16.11 -10.38 -2.26
CA LEU A 262 16.64 -11.47 -3.10
C LEU A 262 17.90 -11.01 -3.82
N ASP A 263 18.81 -11.94 -4.07
CA ASP A 263 19.93 -11.76 -4.97
C ASP A 263 19.50 -11.90 -6.45
N ASP A 264 20.43 -11.69 -7.38
CA ASP A 264 20.19 -11.79 -8.83
C ASP A 264 19.72 -13.20 -9.27
N LYS A 265 19.94 -14.22 -8.45
CA LYS A 265 19.50 -15.61 -8.67
C LYS A 265 18.15 -15.90 -8.01
N GLY A 266 17.53 -14.91 -7.36
CA GLY A 266 16.25 -15.05 -6.65
C GLY A 266 16.33 -15.78 -5.30
N LYS A 267 17.55 -15.90 -4.72
CA LYS A 267 17.77 -16.48 -3.38
C LYS A 267 17.71 -15.38 -2.32
N LYS A 268 17.14 -15.70 -1.17
CA LYS A 268 17.07 -14.77 -0.02
C LYS A 268 18.50 -14.43 0.47
N THR A 269 18.77 -13.13 0.60
CA THR A 269 20.04 -12.62 1.12
C THR A 269 20.12 -12.65 2.66
N GLY A 270 19.03 -12.94 3.33
CA GLY A 270 18.88 -12.81 4.79
C GLY A 270 18.54 -11.38 5.25
N ARG A 271 18.58 -10.40 4.36
CA ARG A 271 18.14 -9.01 4.64
C ARG A 271 16.67 -8.84 4.27
N GLN A 272 15.99 -7.98 5.01
CA GLN A 272 14.62 -7.55 4.70
C GLN A 272 14.59 -6.10 4.22
N LEU A 273 13.61 -5.78 3.42
CA LEU A 273 13.31 -4.44 2.95
C LEU A 273 11.90 -4.07 3.39
N GLN A 274 11.72 -2.86 3.88
CA GLN A 274 10.40 -2.29 4.11
C GLN A 274 10.02 -1.46 2.88
N ILE A 275 8.94 -1.84 2.22
CA ILE A 275 8.44 -1.18 1.01
C ILE A 275 7.38 -0.17 1.40
N PHE A 276 7.56 1.06 0.97
CA PHE A 276 6.59 2.14 1.03
C PHE A 276 6.21 2.53 -0.41
N PRO A 277 4.93 2.77 -0.75
CA PRO A 277 4.55 3.11 -2.12
C PRO A 277 5.11 4.48 -2.52
N ARG A 278 5.48 4.66 -3.77
CA ARG A 278 5.71 6.00 -4.34
C ARG A 278 4.37 6.70 -4.52
N PHE A 279 4.35 8.03 -4.56
CA PHE A 279 3.10 8.78 -4.67
C PHE A 279 2.26 8.36 -5.88
N HIS A 280 2.85 8.28 -7.07
CA HIS A 280 2.14 7.87 -8.28
C HIS A 280 1.56 6.45 -8.22
N GLN A 281 2.23 5.53 -7.48
CA GLN A 281 1.72 4.17 -7.27
C GLN A 281 0.49 4.19 -6.35
N LEU A 282 0.59 4.96 -5.27
CA LEU A 282 -0.48 5.12 -4.29
C LEU A 282 -1.72 5.76 -4.92
N SER A 283 -1.54 6.87 -5.65
CA SER A 283 -2.62 7.58 -6.37
C SER A 283 -3.27 6.66 -7.39
N CYS A 284 -2.49 6.06 -8.30
CA CYS A 284 -3.01 5.16 -9.33
C CYS A 284 -3.91 4.06 -8.74
N VAL A 285 -3.44 3.35 -7.72
CA VAL A 285 -4.22 2.24 -7.14
C VAL A 285 -5.50 2.74 -6.46
N ARG A 286 -5.42 3.87 -5.74
CA ARG A 286 -6.57 4.47 -5.07
C ARG A 286 -7.61 4.97 -6.05
N ASP A 287 -7.18 5.73 -7.07
CA ASP A 287 -8.07 6.32 -8.07
C ASP A 287 -8.84 5.22 -8.82
N LEU A 288 -8.16 4.14 -9.22
CA LEU A 288 -8.78 3.00 -9.87
C LEU A 288 -9.76 2.26 -8.97
N ALA A 289 -9.40 2.04 -7.70
CA ALA A 289 -10.27 1.36 -6.75
C ALA A 289 -11.50 2.22 -6.38
N GLU A 290 -11.33 3.54 -6.21
CA GLU A 290 -12.42 4.46 -5.93
C GLU A 290 -13.38 4.59 -7.12
N ASP A 291 -12.86 4.69 -8.34
CA ASP A 291 -13.72 4.72 -9.54
C ASP A 291 -14.46 3.40 -9.73
N ALA A 292 -13.80 2.25 -9.54
CA ALA A 292 -14.44 0.94 -9.57
C ALA A 292 -15.51 0.78 -8.47
N LYS A 293 -15.28 1.32 -7.27
CA LYS A 293 -16.27 1.32 -6.19
C LYS A 293 -17.51 2.12 -6.56
N LYS A 294 -17.33 3.26 -7.20
CA LYS A 294 -18.40 4.18 -7.61
C LYS A 294 -19.22 3.64 -8.78
N ASN A 295 -18.55 3.11 -9.80
CA ASN A 295 -19.17 2.78 -11.09
C ASN A 295 -19.48 1.28 -11.26
N GLY A 296 -18.96 0.41 -10.38
CA GLY A 296 -19.11 -1.05 -10.49
C GLY A 296 -18.28 -1.64 -11.62
N ALA A 297 -18.63 -2.87 -12.02
CA ALA A 297 -18.01 -3.56 -13.14
C ALA A 297 -18.43 -2.97 -14.52
N GLY A 298 -17.69 -3.30 -15.59
CA GLY A 298 -17.99 -2.91 -16.96
C GLY A 298 -17.17 -1.74 -17.51
N ARG A 299 -16.15 -1.28 -16.78
CA ARG A 299 -15.28 -0.16 -17.18
C ARG A 299 -13.93 -0.63 -17.73
N ARG A 300 -13.29 0.24 -18.52
CA ARG A 300 -11.94 0.03 -19.07
C ARG A 300 -11.03 1.15 -18.60
N TYR A 301 -9.86 0.77 -18.12
CA TYR A 301 -8.85 1.69 -17.61
C TYR A 301 -7.52 1.43 -18.29
N LEU A 302 -6.84 2.49 -18.71
CA LEU A 302 -5.49 2.43 -19.23
C LEU A 302 -4.55 3.21 -18.31
N ASN A 303 -3.52 2.53 -17.81
CA ASN A 303 -2.55 3.09 -16.89
C ASN A 303 -1.17 3.12 -17.55
N GLN A 304 -0.68 4.31 -17.82
CA GLN A 304 0.67 4.48 -18.34
C GLN A 304 1.68 4.56 -17.19
N HIS A 305 2.59 3.60 -17.17
CA HIS A 305 3.68 3.53 -16.21
C HIS A 305 5.01 3.40 -16.93
N SER A 306 5.95 4.34 -16.71
CA SER A 306 7.30 4.26 -17.29
C SER A 306 8.04 3.00 -16.81
N ALA A 307 9.00 2.52 -17.61
CA ALA A 307 9.86 1.40 -17.22
C ALA A 307 10.58 1.71 -15.90
N GLY A 308 10.64 0.75 -14.99
CA GLY A 308 11.25 0.94 -13.66
C GLY A 308 10.43 1.74 -12.64
N SER A 309 9.20 2.16 -12.97
CA SER A 309 8.31 2.88 -12.03
C SER A 309 7.75 1.99 -10.92
N GLY A 310 7.98 0.67 -10.97
CA GLY A 310 7.44 -0.29 -10.01
C GLY A 310 6.02 -0.76 -10.34
N LYS A 311 5.69 -0.89 -11.62
CA LYS A 311 4.41 -1.36 -12.17
C LYS A 311 3.92 -2.65 -11.50
N THR A 312 4.79 -3.64 -11.30
CA THR A 312 4.48 -4.91 -10.62
C THR A 312 3.88 -4.70 -9.22
N ASN A 313 4.38 -3.72 -8.47
CA ASN A 313 3.82 -3.37 -7.16
C ASN A 313 2.42 -2.77 -7.29
N CYS A 314 2.20 -1.86 -8.27
CA CYS A 314 0.87 -1.29 -8.53
C CYS A 314 -0.15 -2.38 -8.85
N ILE A 315 0.21 -3.33 -9.71
CA ILE A 315 -0.63 -4.46 -10.10
C ILE A 315 -1.00 -5.30 -8.87
N ALA A 316 -0.02 -5.63 -8.02
CA ALA A 316 -0.25 -6.43 -6.83
C ALA A 316 -1.15 -5.70 -5.79
N TRP A 317 -0.90 -4.42 -5.55
CA TRP A 317 -1.75 -3.61 -4.68
C TRP A 317 -3.16 -3.42 -5.24
N LEU A 318 -3.28 -3.19 -6.56
CA LEU A 318 -4.58 -3.08 -7.21
C LEU A 318 -5.36 -4.39 -7.13
N ALA A 319 -4.73 -5.53 -7.42
CA ALA A 319 -5.36 -6.84 -7.34
C ALA A 319 -5.92 -7.11 -5.93
N ASN A 320 -5.12 -6.82 -4.88
CA ASN A 320 -5.56 -6.95 -3.49
C ASN A 320 -6.71 -5.98 -3.15
N SER A 321 -6.61 -4.73 -3.60
CA SER A 321 -7.63 -3.71 -3.36
C SER A 321 -8.95 -4.07 -4.03
N LEU A 322 -8.93 -4.47 -5.31
CA LEU A 322 -10.13 -4.86 -6.05
C LEU A 322 -10.77 -6.14 -5.50
N ALA A 323 -9.97 -7.13 -5.10
CA ALA A 323 -10.47 -8.37 -4.53
C ALA A 323 -11.18 -8.20 -3.18
N THR A 324 -10.86 -7.14 -2.45
CA THR A 324 -11.50 -6.80 -1.17
C THR A 324 -12.50 -5.65 -1.27
N LEU A 325 -12.73 -5.12 -2.48
CA LEU A 325 -13.57 -3.96 -2.70
C LEU A 325 -15.05 -4.31 -2.61
N HIS A 326 -15.78 -3.55 -1.78
CA HIS A 326 -17.22 -3.69 -1.63
C HIS A 326 -17.92 -2.39 -2.05
N GLY A 327 -19.01 -2.53 -2.78
CA GLY A 327 -19.89 -1.43 -3.16
C GLY A 327 -20.74 -0.91 -2.00
N THR A 328 -21.51 0.12 -2.24
CA THR A 328 -22.39 0.77 -1.23
C THR A 328 -23.40 -0.18 -0.59
N GLY A 329 -23.80 -1.25 -1.30
CA GLY A 329 -24.70 -2.29 -0.78
C GLY A 329 -23.98 -3.44 -0.01
N GLY A 330 -22.69 -3.33 0.28
CA GLY A 330 -21.91 -4.36 1.00
C GLY A 330 -21.61 -5.61 0.19
N LYS A 331 -21.98 -5.64 -1.09
CA LYS A 331 -21.60 -6.74 -2.00
C LYS A 331 -20.23 -6.47 -2.60
N PRO A 332 -19.42 -7.52 -2.86
CA PRO A 332 -18.18 -7.36 -3.61
C PRO A 332 -18.44 -6.68 -4.96
N VAL A 333 -17.59 -5.71 -5.32
CA VAL A 333 -17.63 -5.09 -6.67
C VAL A 333 -17.19 -6.10 -7.72
N PHE A 334 -16.19 -6.93 -7.39
CA PHE A 334 -15.72 -8.03 -8.23
C PHE A 334 -15.77 -9.34 -7.44
N SER A 335 -16.36 -10.35 -8.03
CA SER A 335 -16.36 -11.72 -7.49
C SER A 335 -14.96 -12.32 -7.55
N THR A 336 -14.28 -12.11 -8.69
CA THR A 336 -12.93 -12.59 -8.95
C THR A 336 -12.11 -11.49 -9.65
N VAL A 337 -10.85 -11.35 -9.24
CA VAL A 337 -9.84 -10.53 -9.92
C VAL A 337 -8.85 -11.44 -10.63
N ILE A 338 -8.63 -11.20 -11.92
CA ILE A 338 -7.75 -12.00 -12.76
C ILE A 338 -6.56 -11.14 -13.15
N VAL A 339 -5.35 -11.61 -12.87
CA VAL A 339 -4.11 -10.94 -13.25
C VAL A 339 -3.46 -11.70 -14.39
N ILE A 340 -3.28 -11.03 -15.52
CA ILE A 340 -2.73 -11.61 -16.75
C ILE A 340 -1.33 -11.06 -16.98
N SER A 341 -0.35 -11.95 -17.11
CA SER A 341 1.04 -11.62 -17.47
C SER A 341 1.41 -12.22 -18.82
N ASP A 342 2.14 -11.45 -19.64
CA ASP A 342 2.59 -11.90 -20.95
C ASP A 342 3.81 -12.83 -20.89
N ARG A 343 4.74 -12.64 -19.94
CA ARG A 343 6.02 -13.33 -19.91
C ARG A 343 6.15 -14.34 -18.77
N ARG A 344 6.64 -15.57 -19.06
CA ARG A 344 6.90 -16.61 -18.05
C ARG A 344 7.86 -16.15 -16.94
N VAL A 345 8.93 -15.43 -17.27
CA VAL A 345 9.93 -14.96 -16.28
C VAL A 345 9.38 -13.83 -15.42
N ILE A 346 8.64 -12.89 -16.00
CA ILE A 346 7.97 -11.79 -15.28
C ILE A 346 6.84 -12.35 -14.42
N ASP A 347 6.17 -13.39 -14.89
CA ASP A 347 5.14 -14.10 -14.15
C ASP A 347 5.63 -14.54 -12.75
N LYS A 348 6.82 -15.12 -12.64
CA LYS A 348 7.42 -15.52 -11.33
C LYS A 348 7.66 -14.32 -10.40
N GLN A 349 8.08 -13.17 -10.93
CA GLN A 349 8.26 -11.96 -10.12
C GLN A 349 6.91 -11.40 -9.67
N LEU A 350 5.94 -11.35 -10.56
CA LEU A 350 4.60 -10.88 -10.27
C LEU A 350 3.90 -11.79 -9.25
N GLN A 351 3.97 -13.12 -9.43
CA GLN A 351 3.44 -14.10 -8.48
C GLN A 351 4.01 -13.90 -7.08
N ARG A 352 5.33 -13.82 -6.94
CA ARG A 352 5.99 -13.57 -5.65
C ARG A 352 5.54 -12.24 -5.03
N THR A 353 5.40 -11.19 -5.85
CA THR A 353 4.93 -9.88 -5.36
C THR A 353 3.49 -9.97 -4.87
N LEU A 354 2.63 -10.66 -5.59
CA LEU A 354 1.24 -10.92 -5.17
C LEU A 354 1.17 -11.72 -3.87
N GLU A 355 1.94 -12.79 -3.75
CA GLU A 355 2.04 -13.61 -2.52
C GLU A 355 2.50 -12.80 -1.30
N GLN A 356 3.39 -11.82 -1.52
CA GLN A 356 3.85 -10.91 -0.47
C GLN A 356 2.82 -9.82 -0.09
N VAL A 357 1.94 -9.44 -1.02
CA VAL A 357 0.88 -8.45 -0.78
C VAL A 357 -0.37 -9.08 -0.20
N ILE A 358 -0.71 -10.30 -0.65
CA ILE A 358 -1.94 -10.99 -0.30
C ILE A 358 -1.67 -11.90 0.89
N GLU A 359 -1.89 -11.38 2.10
CA GLU A 359 -1.64 -12.13 3.34
C GLU A 359 -2.69 -13.21 3.64
N THR A 360 -3.89 -13.12 3.02
CA THR A 360 -5.00 -14.04 3.26
C THR A 360 -4.75 -15.37 2.55
N LYS A 361 -4.53 -16.43 3.32
CA LYS A 361 -4.32 -17.79 2.78
C LYS A 361 -5.52 -18.24 1.95
N GLY A 362 -5.24 -18.83 0.78
CA GLY A 362 -6.26 -19.40 -0.11
C GLY A 362 -7.00 -18.38 -0.98
N MET A 363 -6.71 -17.07 -0.84
CA MET A 363 -7.29 -16.01 -1.66
C MET A 363 -6.68 -15.97 -3.07
N LEU A 364 -5.39 -16.31 -3.19
CA LEU A 364 -4.62 -16.31 -4.43
C LEU A 364 -4.46 -17.72 -4.97
N VAL A 365 -4.66 -17.90 -6.28
CA VAL A 365 -4.31 -19.10 -7.03
C VAL A 365 -3.46 -18.71 -8.24
N ASN A 366 -2.30 -19.33 -8.36
CA ASN A 366 -1.42 -19.19 -9.51
C ASN A 366 -1.69 -20.33 -10.49
N ILE A 367 -2.09 -20.01 -11.71
CA ILE A 367 -2.37 -20.99 -12.78
C ILE A 367 -1.23 -20.91 -13.80
N SER A 368 -0.10 -21.54 -13.49
CA SER A 368 1.09 -21.53 -14.35
C SER A 368 1.23 -22.85 -15.11
N SER A 369 1.82 -22.79 -16.29
CA SER A 369 2.14 -23.98 -17.09
C SER A 369 3.29 -24.77 -16.47
N ASP A 370 4.19 -24.09 -15.75
CA ASP A 370 5.36 -24.69 -15.10
C ASP A 370 4.96 -25.62 -13.94
N ASP A 371 3.76 -25.38 -13.34
CA ASP A 371 3.22 -26.18 -12.25
C ASP A 371 2.28 -27.30 -12.77
N GLY A 372 2.27 -27.56 -14.09
CA GLY A 372 1.42 -28.57 -14.73
C GLY A 372 -0.07 -28.20 -14.75
N MET A 373 -0.43 -26.99 -14.35
CA MET A 373 -1.83 -26.54 -14.32
C MET A 373 -2.37 -26.25 -15.72
N THR A 374 -3.59 -26.71 -15.96
CA THR A 374 -4.27 -26.67 -17.25
C THR A 374 -5.39 -25.63 -17.29
N SER A 375 -6.01 -25.49 -18.45
CA SER A 375 -7.22 -24.69 -18.61
C SER A 375 -8.42 -25.22 -17.79
N LYS A 376 -8.38 -26.50 -17.40
CA LYS A 376 -9.39 -27.11 -16.53
C LYS A 376 -9.27 -26.58 -15.09
N ASP A 377 -8.05 -26.49 -14.57
CA ASP A 377 -7.78 -25.95 -13.22
C ASP A 377 -8.20 -24.48 -13.13
N LEU A 378 -8.01 -23.71 -14.21
CA LEU A 378 -8.46 -22.34 -14.31
C LEU A 378 -9.98 -22.22 -14.24
N LYS A 379 -10.69 -23.06 -15.00
CA LYS A 379 -12.15 -23.09 -14.98
C LYS A 379 -12.67 -23.46 -13.58
N GLU A 380 -12.07 -24.46 -12.95
CA GLU A 380 -12.41 -24.90 -11.59
C GLU A 380 -12.14 -23.77 -10.57
N ALA A 381 -11.03 -23.03 -10.70
CA ALA A 381 -10.75 -21.88 -9.84
C ALA A 381 -11.79 -20.76 -9.96
N LEU A 382 -12.28 -20.47 -11.19
CA LEU A 382 -13.36 -19.53 -11.43
C LEU A 382 -14.70 -20.00 -10.85
N GLU A 383 -15.06 -21.25 -11.10
CA GLU A 383 -16.31 -21.88 -10.59
C GLU A 383 -16.31 -21.97 -9.05
N ASN A 384 -15.16 -22.20 -8.43
CA ASN A 384 -14.97 -22.23 -6.97
C ASN A 384 -14.88 -20.82 -6.34
N GLY A 385 -15.06 -19.75 -7.11
CA GLY A 385 -15.09 -18.37 -6.61
C GLY A 385 -13.78 -17.91 -5.98
N LYS A 386 -12.62 -18.34 -6.52
CA LYS A 386 -11.32 -17.84 -6.06
C LYS A 386 -11.22 -16.34 -6.27
N ARG A 387 -10.76 -15.64 -5.23
CA ARG A 387 -10.77 -14.16 -5.23
C ARG A 387 -9.74 -13.54 -6.17
N ILE A 388 -8.54 -14.14 -6.28
CA ILE A 388 -7.48 -13.67 -7.17
C ILE A 388 -6.91 -14.88 -7.93
N ILE A 389 -6.88 -14.76 -9.25
CA ILE A 389 -6.32 -15.76 -10.15
C ILE A 389 -5.21 -15.11 -10.97
N VAL A 390 -4.03 -15.70 -10.99
CA VAL A 390 -2.92 -15.26 -11.85
C VAL A 390 -2.72 -16.27 -12.96
N CYS A 391 -2.64 -15.79 -14.18
CA CYS A 391 -2.45 -16.66 -15.34
C CYS A 391 -1.67 -15.95 -16.45
N THR A 392 -1.21 -16.75 -17.42
CA THR A 392 -0.56 -16.22 -18.62
C THR A 392 -1.59 -15.86 -19.69
N LEU A 393 -1.18 -14.96 -20.60
CA LEU A 393 -2.02 -14.49 -21.68
C LEU A 393 -2.56 -15.62 -22.57
N GLN A 394 -1.77 -16.71 -22.77
CA GLN A 394 -2.20 -17.87 -23.59
C GLN A 394 -3.46 -18.56 -23.05
N LYS A 395 -3.76 -18.38 -21.76
CA LYS A 395 -4.96 -18.94 -21.11
C LYS A 395 -6.17 -17.98 -21.16
N PHE A 396 -5.99 -16.75 -21.67
CA PHE A 396 -7.04 -15.72 -21.64
C PHE A 396 -8.32 -16.10 -22.40
N GLY A 397 -8.21 -16.77 -23.56
CA GLY A 397 -9.38 -17.21 -24.33
C GLY A 397 -10.31 -18.14 -23.53
N VAL A 398 -9.73 -19.07 -22.79
CA VAL A 398 -10.49 -20.00 -21.92
C VAL A 398 -11.16 -19.25 -20.77
N ILE A 399 -10.46 -18.23 -20.21
CA ILE A 399 -11.00 -17.37 -19.17
C ILE A 399 -12.20 -16.59 -19.69
N ALA A 400 -12.06 -15.93 -20.85
CA ALA A 400 -13.10 -15.13 -21.44
C ALA A 400 -14.37 -15.92 -21.73
N ASP A 401 -14.22 -17.16 -22.22
CA ASP A 401 -15.36 -18.07 -22.45
C ASP A 401 -16.01 -18.54 -21.16
N SER A 402 -15.20 -18.77 -20.11
CA SER A 402 -15.71 -19.17 -18.80
C SER A 402 -16.44 -18.03 -18.11
N MET A 403 -15.89 -16.81 -18.14
CA MET A 403 -16.53 -15.60 -17.58
C MET A 403 -17.87 -15.30 -18.25
N ALA A 404 -17.98 -15.51 -19.57
CA ALA A 404 -19.23 -15.29 -20.29
C ALA A 404 -20.35 -16.27 -19.89
N LYS A 405 -19.99 -17.46 -19.37
CA LYS A 405 -20.95 -18.48 -18.91
C LYS A 405 -21.37 -18.32 -17.44
N LEU A 406 -20.63 -17.54 -16.64
CA LEU A 406 -20.92 -17.29 -15.24
C LEU A 406 -21.82 -16.05 -15.10
N ALA A 407 -23.09 -16.23 -15.41
CA ALA A 407 -24.09 -15.17 -15.32
C ALA A 407 -24.27 -14.74 -13.86
N GLY A 408 -24.20 -13.42 -13.62
CA GLY A 408 -24.33 -12.82 -12.28
C GLY A 408 -23.02 -12.57 -11.54
N GLU A 409 -21.90 -13.15 -11.99
CA GLU A 409 -20.56 -12.87 -11.44
C GLU A 409 -19.90 -11.67 -12.13
N THR A 410 -19.08 -10.95 -11.37
CA THR A 410 -18.36 -9.75 -11.84
C THR A 410 -16.86 -9.97 -11.78
N PHE A 411 -16.16 -9.48 -12.79
CA PHE A 411 -14.72 -9.74 -12.94
C PHE A 411 -13.91 -8.45 -13.10
N GLY A 412 -12.78 -8.37 -12.39
CA GLY A 412 -11.73 -7.39 -12.62
C GLY A 412 -10.55 -8.05 -13.31
N VAL A 413 -10.19 -7.61 -14.52
CA VAL A 413 -9.07 -8.17 -15.29
C VAL A 413 -7.94 -7.16 -15.33
N ILE A 414 -6.80 -7.48 -14.72
CA ILE A 414 -5.59 -6.67 -14.72
C ILE A 414 -4.61 -7.25 -15.74
N ILE A 415 -4.13 -6.44 -16.66
CA ILE A 415 -3.25 -6.86 -17.75
C ILE A 415 -1.90 -6.17 -17.60
N ASP A 416 -0.84 -6.96 -17.44
CA ASP A 416 0.53 -6.47 -17.39
C ASP A 416 1.17 -6.51 -18.78
N GLU A 417 1.99 -5.49 -19.09
CA GLU A 417 2.73 -5.38 -20.35
C GLU A 417 1.82 -5.44 -21.59
N ALA A 418 0.72 -4.67 -21.60
CA ALA A 418 -0.22 -4.64 -22.70
C ALA A 418 0.40 -4.32 -24.09
N HIS A 419 1.69 -3.94 -24.15
CA HIS A 419 2.39 -3.49 -25.38
C HIS A 419 3.52 -4.43 -25.87
N SER A 420 3.65 -5.67 -25.37
CA SER A 420 4.83 -6.49 -25.66
C SER A 420 5.04 -6.70 -27.17
N SER A 421 6.22 -6.28 -27.63
CA SER A 421 6.63 -6.33 -29.05
C SER A 421 7.16 -7.72 -29.50
N GLN A 422 7.16 -8.73 -28.61
CA GLN A 422 7.49 -10.11 -28.99
C GLN A 422 6.24 -10.90 -29.36
N ALA A 423 5.37 -10.24 -30.11
CA ALA A 423 4.03 -10.69 -30.44
C ALA A 423 3.94 -11.91 -31.37
N GLY A 424 5.00 -12.30 -32.07
CA GLY A 424 4.91 -13.31 -33.11
C GLY A 424 4.37 -14.68 -32.64
N GLU A 425 4.86 -15.23 -31.53
CA GLU A 425 4.38 -16.52 -31.01
C GLU A 425 3.20 -16.37 -30.04
N SER A 426 3.22 -15.37 -29.16
CA SER A 426 2.14 -15.12 -28.22
C SER A 426 0.88 -14.59 -28.92
N ALA A 427 1.06 -13.73 -29.94
CA ALA A 427 -0.03 -13.25 -30.79
C ALA A 427 -0.66 -14.40 -31.61
N LYS A 428 0.16 -15.28 -32.19
CA LYS A 428 -0.33 -16.49 -32.88
C LYS A 428 -1.07 -17.44 -31.94
N ALA A 429 -0.63 -17.56 -30.69
CA ALA A 429 -1.31 -18.38 -29.70
C ALA A 429 -2.66 -17.78 -29.28
N VAL A 430 -2.73 -16.46 -29.06
CA VAL A 430 -3.98 -15.74 -28.77
C VAL A 430 -4.92 -15.79 -29.98
N GLN A 431 -4.39 -15.51 -31.18
CA GLN A 431 -5.16 -15.60 -32.42
C GLN A 431 -5.69 -17.01 -32.68
N LYS A 432 -4.89 -18.07 -32.42
CA LYS A 432 -5.30 -19.46 -32.55
C LYS A 432 -6.38 -19.85 -31.55
N VAL A 433 -6.36 -19.27 -30.34
CA VAL A 433 -7.38 -19.49 -29.30
C VAL A 433 -8.64 -18.69 -29.60
N LEU A 434 -8.52 -17.50 -30.20
CA LEU A 434 -9.62 -16.62 -30.55
C LEU A 434 -10.25 -16.97 -31.92
N SER A 435 -9.51 -17.62 -32.82
CA SER A 435 -9.97 -17.99 -34.17
C SER A 435 -10.66 -19.35 -34.28
N TYR A 436 -11.05 -19.97 -33.20
CA TYR A 436 -11.87 -21.20 -33.24
C TYR A 436 -13.28 -20.92 -33.76
N GLY A 437 -13.38 -20.25 -34.90
CA GLY A 437 -14.67 -19.94 -35.51
C GLY A 437 -14.72 -19.18 -36.83
N SER A 438 -13.63 -18.71 -37.47
CA SER A 438 -13.73 -18.17 -38.84
C SER A 438 -12.37 -17.94 -39.51
N MET A 439 -12.41 -18.18 -40.81
CA MET A 439 -11.38 -18.23 -41.84
C MET A 439 -10.46 -17.00 -41.97
N GLU A 440 -9.23 -17.30 -42.42
CA GLU A 440 -8.35 -16.60 -43.36
C GLU A 440 -8.24 -15.08 -43.28
N ASP A 441 -7.13 -14.62 -42.69
CA ASP A 441 -6.47 -13.39 -43.19
C ASP A 441 -4.95 -13.49 -43.03
N LYS A 442 -4.23 -13.39 -44.14
CA LYS A 442 -2.79 -13.64 -44.28
C LYS A 442 -1.87 -12.47 -43.85
N ASP A 443 -2.40 -11.34 -43.38
CA ASP A 443 -1.63 -10.10 -43.15
C ASP A 443 -1.50 -9.65 -41.70
N LYS A 444 -1.73 -10.55 -40.70
CA LYS A 444 -1.73 -10.16 -39.28
C LYS A 444 -0.50 -10.62 -38.48
N ASP A 445 0.66 -10.79 -39.13
CA ASP A 445 1.87 -11.28 -38.44
C ASP A 445 2.51 -10.28 -37.43
N GLU A 446 2.01 -9.04 -37.30
CA GLU A 446 2.54 -8.00 -36.44
C GLU A 446 1.56 -7.44 -35.37
N ALA A 447 0.39 -8.03 -35.22
CA ALA A 447 -0.58 -7.55 -34.22
C ALA A 447 -0.03 -7.71 -32.77
N THR A 448 -0.12 -6.64 -31.99
CA THR A 448 0.28 -6.67 -30.56
C THR A 448 -0.78 -7.36 -29.72
N VAL A 449 -0.40 -7.81 -28.52
CA VAL A 449 -1.32 -8.37 -27.52
C VAL A 449 -2.48 -7.41 -27.23
N GLU A 450 -2.18 -6.11 -27.16
CA GLU A 450 -3.15 -5.04 -26.97
C GLU A 450 -4.20 -5.01 -28.10
N GLU A 451 -3.75 -5.08 -29.34
CA GLU A 451 -4.62 -5.09 -30.53
C GLU A 451 -5.52 -6.32 -30.56
N LEU A 452 -4.98 -7.48 -30.18
CA LEU A 452 -5.75 -8.72 -30.11
C LEU A 452 -6.78 -8.69 -28.97
N ILE A 453 -6.43 -8.17 -27.82
CA ILE A 453 -7.38 -7.97 -26.71
C ILE A 453 -8.44 -6.94 -27.11
N ALA A 454 -8.05 -5.82 -27.73
CA ALA A 454 -8.96 -4.78 -28.21
C ALA A 454 -9.90 -5.31 -29.30
N GLU A 455 -9.40 -6.12 -30.23
CA GLU A 455 -10.20 -6.75 -31.28
C GLU A 455 -11.20 -7.76 -30.69
N GLU A 456 -10.78 -8.58 -29.73
CA GLU A 456 -11.67 -9.51 -29.06
C GLU A 456 -12.73 -8.79 -28.22
N LEU A 457 -12.36 -7.69 -27.56
CA LEU A 457 -13.30 -6.86 -26.82
C LEU A 457 -14.29 -6.16 -27.78
N LYS A 458 -13.86 -5.76 -28.98
CA LYS A 458 -14.76 -5.23 -30.02
C LYS A 458 -15.71 -6.32 -30.53
N ARG A 459 -15.21 -7.52 -30.77
CA ARG A 459 -16.00 -8.68 -31.26
C ARG A 459 -17.09 -9.11 -30.27
N ARG A 460 -16.77 -9.13 -28.97
CA ARG A 460 -17.72 -9.54 -27.90
C ARG A 460 -18.65 -8.41 -27.47
N GLY A 461 -18.35 -7.18 -27.86
CA GLY A 461 -19.07 -5.99 -27.39
C GLY A 461 -18.80 -5.65 -25.93
N PRO A 462 -19.44 -4.61 -25.37
CA PRO A 462 -19.25 -4.19 -23.98
C PRO A 462 -19.80 -5.24 -23.02
N GLN A 463 -18.91 -5.89 -22.26
CA GLN A 463 -19.30 -6.82 -21.20
C GLN A 463 -19.55 -6.03 -19.90
N LYS A 464 -20.81 -5.90 -19.53
CA LYS A 464 -21.23 -5.11 -18.36
C LYS A 464 -20.71 -5.67 -17.02
N ASN A 465 -20.29 -6.93 -16.98
CA ASN A 465 -19.81 -7.62 -15.78
C ASN A 465 -18.29 -7.73 -15.70
N VAL A 466 -17.52 -7.16 -16.66
CA VAL A 466 -16.04 -7.26 -16.67
C VAL A 466 -15.44 -5.87 -16.79
N SER A 467 -14.56 -5.52 -15.84
CA SER A 467 -13.70 -4.34 -15.94
C SER A 467 -12.26 -4.74 -16.32
N TYR A 468 -11.64 -3.94 -17.16
CA TYR A 468 -10.25 -4.15 -17.61
C TYR A 468 -9.34 -3.03 -17.10
N PHE A 469 -8.20 -3.41 -16.55
CA PHE A 469 -7.18 -2.51 -16.01
C PHE A 469 -5.86 -2.82 -16.72
N ALA A 470 -5.59 -2.12 -17.81
CA ALA A 470 -4.38 -2.31 -18.61
C ALA A 470 -3.22 -1.46 -18.07
N PHE A 471 -2.05 -2.05 -17.91
CA PHE A 471 -0.81 -1.38 -17.53
C PHE A 471 0.19 -1.43 -18.71
N THR A 472 0.71 -0.29 -19.13
CA THR A 472 1.65 -0.18 -20.25
C THR A 472 2.75 0.84 -19.98
N ALA A 473 3.94 0.60 -20.53
CA ALA A 473 5.02 1.58 -20.47
C ALA A 473 4.89 2.66 -21.57
N THR A 474 4.43 2.26 -22.76
CA THR A 474 4.27 3.15 -23.92
C THR A 474 2.95 2.85 -24.62
N PRO A 475 1.87 3.63 -24.37
CA PRO A 475 0.62 3.44 -25.10
C PRO A 475 0.83 3.78 -26.58
N LYS A 476 0.34 2.90 -27.46
CA LYS A 476 0.26 3.22 -28.89
C LYS A 476 -0.97 4.11 -29.16
N PRO A 477 -0.99 4.92 -30.25
CA PRO A 477 -2.14 5.77 -30.57
C PRO A 477 -3.47 5.03 -30.66
N GLN A 478 -3.45 3.76 -31.05
CA GLN A 478 -4.63 2.87 -31.14
C GLN A 478 -5.16 2.43 -29.77
N THR A 479 -4.34 2.49 -28.73
CA THR A 479 -4.71 2.15 -27.35
C THR A 479 -5.49 3.28 -26.68
N LEU A 480 -5.41 4.48 -27.24
CA LEU A 480 -6.05 5.70 -26.71
C LEU A 480 -7.48 5.92 -27.24
N GLN A 481 -7.94 5.07 -28.19
CA GLN A 481 -9.31 5.04 -28.73
C GLN A 481 -10.17 3.97 -28.03
#